data_c253494cc1b35fa20ae501ab55048504
#
_entry.id   c253494cc1b35fa20ae501ab55048504
#
_cell.length_a   1.000
_cell.length_b   1.000
_cell.length_c   1.000
_cell.angle_alpha   90.00
_cell.angle_beta   90.00
_cell.angle_gamma   90.00
#
_symmetry.space_group_name_H-M   'P 1'
#
loop_
_entity.id
_entity.type
_entity.pdbx_description
1 polymer ?
#
loop_
_entity_poly.entity_id
_entity_poly.type
_entity_poly.pdbx_seq_one_letter_code
_entity_poly.pdbx_strand_id
1 'polypeptide(L)'
;PGVLKRSMCHNEEELVSLEPISKLHPLLYFGFEEAGKVWAFDINSIFNILIHNVVIQNPYTREPLSNDTRRRLRSYFFYLTRRKNRHSVQISRNDVVSCKLNLMTQVIHDNGFEDFKLEHISSLTSHQAFMMRSLIADDMRILELTNKFIKFRRYYSFLKNRQFMPNSHPTLRLITILSIILVDIQHCPSAEYEICFLIMSALYRI
;
A
#
# COMPACT_ATOMS: atom_id res chain seq x y z
N PRO A 1 -1.41 -16.29 -8.36
CA PRO A 1 -0.68 -17.56 -8.38
C PRO A 1 0.26 -17.66 -7.19
N GLY A 2 0.26 -18.81 -6.52
CA GLY A 2 1.16 -19.10 -5.42
C GLY A 2 2.41 -19.85 -5.87
N VAL A 3 3.24 -20.27 -4.92
CA VAL A 3 4.47 -21.03 -5.17
C VAL A 3 4.24 -22.27 -6.05
N LEU A 4 3.06 -22.88 -5.97
CA LEU A 4 2.68 -24.05 -6.74
C LEU A 4 2.60 -23.83 -8.27
N LYS A 5 2.54 -22.57 -8.73
CA LYS A 5 2.47 -22.23 -10.16
C LYS A 5 3.83 -21.86 -10.77
N ARG A 6 4.94 -22.08 -10.10
CA ARG A 6 6.29 -21.76 -10.62
C ARG A 6 6.59 -22.42 -11.95
N SER A 7 6.22 -23.68 -12.13
CA SER A 7 6.42 -24.43 -13.38
C SER A 7 5.61 -23.88 -14.56
N MET A 8 4.64 -22.99 -14.29
CA MET A 8 3.79 -22.38 -15.31
C MET A 8 4.23 -20.94 -15.65
N CYS A 9 5.31 -20.47 -15.04
CA CYS A 9 5.78 -19.12 -15.30
C CYS A 9 6.25 -18.98 -16.74
N HIS A 10 5.86 -17.87 -17.37
CA HIS A 10 6.27 -17.55 -18.72
C HIS A 10 7.72 -17.08 -18.78
N ASN A 11 8.18 -16.43 -17.72
CA ASN A 11 9.59 -16.06 -17.55
C ASN A 11 10.33 -17.18 -16.79
N GLU A 12 11.47 -17.61 -17.32
CA GLU A 12 12.31 -18.62 -16.70
C GLU A 12 13.19 -18.04 -15.59
N GLU A 13 13.60 -16.78 -15.77
CA GLU A 13 14.49 -16.04 -14.86
C GLU A 13 13.82 -14.77 -14.34
N GLU A 14 14.28 -14.33 -13.17
CA GLU A 14 13.88 -13.07 -12.56
C GLU A 14 14.63 -11.90 -13.23
N LEU A 15 13.94 -10.79 -13.48
CA LEU A 15 14.43 -9.69 -14.33
C LEU A 15 15.66 -8.98 -13.77
N VAL A 16 15.77 -8.83 -12.45
CA VAL A 16 16.83 -8.04 -11.80
C VAL A 16 17.96 -8.93 -11.31
N SER A 17 17.63 -10.02 -10.62
CA SER A 17 18.61 -10.94 -10.06
C SER A 17 19.17 -11.93 -11.08
N LEU A 18 18.46 -12.14 -12.20
CA LEU A 18 18.72 -13.16 -13.20
C LEU A 18 18.74 -14.59 -12.63
N GLU A 19 18.16 -14.75 -11.43
CA GLU A 19 18.03 -16.08 -10.84
C GLU A 19 16.86 -16.85 -11.50
N PRO A 20 17.02 -18.17 -11.70
CA PRO A 20 15.91 -19.00 -12.15
C PRO A 20 14.71 -18.90 -11.20
N ILE A 21 13.51 -18.69 -11.75
CA ILE A 21 12.27 -18.58 -10.95
C ILE A 21 12.07 -19.80 -10.04
N SER A 22 12.51 -20.97 -10.46
CA SER A 22 12.45 -22.20 -9.66
C SER A 22 13.26 -22.13 -8.36
N LYS A 23 14.32 -21.32 -8.32
CA LYS A 23 15.24 -21.17 -7.18
C LYS A 23 14.84 -20.04 -6.23
N LEU A 24 13.97 -19.12 -6.64
CA LEU A 24 13.54 -18.02 -5.76
C LEU A 24 13.01 -18.56 -4.42
N HIS A 25 13.39 -17.89 -3.34
CA HIS A 25 12.88 -18.26 -2.02
C HIS A 25 11.34 -18.10 -1.97
N PRO A 26 10.59 -19.05 -1.39
CA PRO A 26 9.12 -19.01 -1.36
C PRO A 26 8.51 -17.70 -0.81
N LEU A 27 9.15 -17.07 0.17
CA LEU A 27 8.73 -15.78 0.73
C LEU A 27 9.09 -14.59 -0.14
N LEU A 28 9.95 -14.75 -1.14
CA LEU A 28 10.32 -13.68 -2.07
C LEU A 28 9.61 -13.82 -3.42
N TYR A 29 9.01 -14.96 -3.67
CA TYR A 29 8.29 -15.24 -4.91
C TYR A 29 6.95 -14.50 -4.95
N PHE A 30 6.77 -13.62 -5.93
CA PHE A 30 5.50 -12.99 -6.24
C PHE A 30 5.09 -13.33 -7.66
N GLY A 31 4.06 -14.17 -7.80
CA GLY A 31 3.50 -14.57 -9.09
C GLY A 31 2.12 -13.96 -9.34
N PHE A 32 1.84 -13.58 -10.58
CA PHE A 32 0.54 -13.10 -11.03
C PHE A 32 0.25 -13.54 -12.46
N GLU A 33 -1.01 -13.48 -12.84
CA GLU A 33 -1.48 -13.83 -14.18
C GLU A 33 -1.90 -12.57 -14.92
N GLU A 34 -1.45 -12.42 -16.15
CA GLU A 34 -1.76 -11.33 -17.05
C GLU A 34 -1.87 -11.88 -18.48
N ALA A 35 -2.97 -11.57 -19.17
CA ALA A 35 -3.23 -12.03 -20.55
C ALA A 35 -3.01 -13.55 -20.74
N GLY A 36 -3.45 -14.36 -19.77
CA GLY A 36 -3.33 -15.82 -19.79
C GLY A 36 -1.91 -16.36 -19.54
N LYS A 37 -0.94 -15.49 -19.25
CA LYS A 37 0.45 -15.85 -18.91
C LYS A 37 0.69 -15.65 -17.43
N VAL A 38 1.45 -16.56 -16.82
CA VAL A 38 1.90 -16.42 -15.44
C VAL A 38 3.28 -15.78 -15.42
N TRP A 39 3.40 -14.66 -14.74
CA TRP A 39 4.66 -13.93 -14.54
C TRP A 39 5.09 -14.07 -13.09
N ALA A 40 6.38 -14.13 -12.86
CA ALA A 40 6.94 -14.21 -11.52
C ALA A 40 8.15 -13.28 -11.35
N PHE A 41 8.24 -12.73 -10.14
CA PHE A 41 9.30 -11.79 -9.75
C PHE A 41 9.75 -12.05 -8.32
N ASP A 42 10.98 -11.67 -8.02
CA ASP A 42 11.37 -11.43 -6.64
C ASP A 42 10.62 -10.20 -6.12
N ILE A 43 10.02 -10.32 -4.96
CA ILE A 43 9.26 -9.23 -4.35
C ILE A 43 10.13 -8.00 -4.08
N ASN A 44 11.43 -8.18 -3.82
CA ASN A 44 12.36 -7.06 -3.63
C ASN A 44 12.52 -6.27 -4.94
N SER A 45 12.56 -6.93 -6.09
CA SER A 45 12.63 -6.27 -7.40
C SER A 45 11.39 -5.40 -7.63
N ILE A 46 10.20 -5.93 -7.32
CA ILE A 46 8.95 -5.15 -7.41
C ILE A 46 8.95 -3.99 -6.42
N PHE A 47 9.44 -4.19 -5.20
CA PHE A 47 9.51 -3.10 -4.23
C PHE A 47 10.48 -2.00 -4.65
N ASN A 48 11.59 -2.33 -5.27
CA ASN A 48 12.50 -1.33 -5.85
C ASN A 48 11.81 -0.49 -6.95
N ILE A 49 10.94 -1.11 -7.75
CA ILE A 49 10.11 -0.37 -8.71
C ILE A 49 9.11 0.54 -7.97
N LEU A 50 8.46 0.03 -6.92
CA LEU A 50 7.49 0.77 -6.11
C LEU A 50 8.07 1.98 -5.37
N ILE A 51 9.36 1.95 -5.00
CA ILE A 51 10.03 3.08 -4.35
C ILE A 51 9.99 4.32 -5.26
N HIS A 52 10.06 4.12 -6.57
CA HIS A 52 10.23 5.18 -7.55
C HIS A 52 8.99 5.46 -8.40
N ASN A 53 8.00 4.56 -8.41
CA ASN A 53 6.85 4.66 -9.31
C ASN A 53 5.53 4.47 -8.57
N VAL A 54 4.57 5.35 -8.84
CA VAL A 54 3.20 5.22 -8.35
C VAL A 54 2.47 4.11 -9.11
N VAL A 55 2.62 4.07 -10.44
CA VAL A 55 2.00 3.05 -11.28
C VAL A 55 2.97 1.90 -11.49
N ILE A 56 2.58 0.70 -11.03
CA ILE A 56 3.36 -0.51 -11.24
C ILE A 56 2.90 -1.15 -12.54
N GLN A 57 3.86 -1.33 -13.42
CA GLN A 57 3.70 -2.05 -14.68
C GLN A 57 4.43 -3.40 -14.62
N ASN A 58 3.95 -4.35 -15.38
CA ASN A 58 4.71 -5.56 -15.64
C ASN A 58 5.98 -5.18 -16.42
N PRO A 59 7.19 -5.41 -15.90
CA PRO A 59 8.42 -4.98 -16.57
C PRO A 59 8.65 -5.59 -17.97
N TYR A 60 8.02 -6.74 -18.25
CA TYR A 60 8.13 -7.40 -19.54
C TYR A 60 7.14 -6.89 -20.58
N THR A 61 5.89 -6.64 -20.18
CA THR A 61 4.82 -6.20 -21.09
C THR A 61 4.62 -4.71 -21.11
N ARG A 62 5.09 -4.00 -20.05
CA ARG A 62 4.84 -2.58 -19.76
C ARG A 62 3.36 -2.25 -19.55
N GLU A 63 2.50 -3.26 -19.42
CA GLU A 63 1.11 -3.07 -19.10
C GLU A 63 0.94 -2.83 -17.59
N PRO A 64 0.03 -1.94 -17.17
CA PRO A 64 -0.27 -1.73 -15.77
C PRO A 64 -0.79 -3.02 -15.13
N LEU A 65 -0.31 -3.33 -13.93
CA LEU A 65 -0.83 -4.48 -13.19
C LEU A 65 -2.33 -4.30 -12.89
N SER A 66 -3.09 -5.38 -13.02
CA SER A 66 -4.52 -5.40 -12.70
C SER A 66 -4.78 -4.95 -11.23
N ASN A 67 -5.97 -4.43 -10.95
CA ASN A 67 -6.37 -4.01 -9.61
C ASN A 67 -6.24 -5.15 -8.59
N ASP A 68 -6.58 -6.38 -8.96
CA ASP A 68 -6.43 -7.54 -8.10
C ASP A 68 -4.96 -7.84 -7.79
N THR A 69 -4.09 -7.81 -8.81
CA THR A 69 -2.65 -7.99 -8.63
C THR A 69 -2.06 -6.89 -7.73
N ARG A 70 -2.46 -5.62 -7.93
CA ARG A 70 -2.04 -4.49 -7.07
C ARG A 70 -2.50 -4.65 -5.63
N ARG A 71 -3.75 -5.09 -5.39
CA ARG A 71 -4.27 -5.39 -4.04
C ARG A 71 -3.46 -6.50 -3.35
N ARG A 72 -3.17 -7.59 -4.07
CA ARG A 72 -2.35 -8.70 -3.57
C ARG A 72 -0.93 -8.24 -3.24
N LEU A 73 -0.34 -7.41 -4.09
CA LEU A 73 1.00 -6.86 -3.88
C LEU A 73 1.03 -5.98 -2.61
N ARG A 74 0.03 -5.09 -2.43
CA ARG A 74 -0.13 -4.27 -1.22
C ARG A 74 -0.21 -5.14 0.05
N SER A 75 -1.09 -6.15 0.04
CA SER A 75 -1.22 -7.08 1.17
C SER A 75 0.09 -7.78 1.49
N TYR A 76 0.81 -8.22 0.45
CA TYR A 76 2.06 -8.94 0.62
C TYR A 76 3.17 -8.03 1.15
N PHE A 77 3.28 -6.81 0.64
CA PHE A 77 4.19 -5.80 1.17
C PHE A 77 3.99 -5.57 2.68
N PHE A 78 2.74 -5.35 3.10
CA PHE A 78 2.45 -5.13 4.53
C PHE A 78 2.69 -6.38 5.37
N TYR A 79 2.42 -7.56 4.84
CA TYR A 79 2.75 -8.81 5.53
C TYR A 79 4.26 -8.93 5.78
N LEU A 80 5.08 -8.69 4.78
CA LEU A 80 6.54 -8.78 4.89
C LEU A 80 7.13 -7.70 5.78
N THR A 81 6.66 -6.47 5.67
CA THR A 81 7.17 -5.36 6.49
C THR A 81 6.75 -5.42 7.96
N ARG A 82 5.62 -6.07 8.28
CA ARG A 82 5.19 -6.32 9.68
C ARG A 82 5.96 -7.46 10.33
N ARG A 83 6.35 -8.48 9.59
CA ARG A 83 7.17 -9.57 10.08
C ARG A 83 8.64 -9.14 10.00
N LYS A 84 9.30 -8.92 11.13
CA LYS A 84 10.76 -8.78 11.24
C LYS A 84 11.46 -10.12 10.88
N ASN A 85 11.19 -10.67 9.72
CA ASN A 85 11.80 -11.92 9.29
C ASN A 85 13.22 -11.65 8.78
N ARG A 86 14.20 -12.34 9.36
CA ARG A 86 15.64 -12.26 9.05
C ARG A 86 16.01 -12.60 7.60
N HIS A 87 15.09 -13.12 6.80
CA HIS A 87 15.28 -13.47 5.40
C HIS A 87 14.56 -12.53 4.42
N SER A 88 13.95 -11.46 4.93
CA SER A 88 13.06 -10.65 4.12
C SER A 88 13.67 -9.31 3.79
N VAL A 89 13.31 -8.88 2.63
CA VAL A 89 13.27 -7.51 2.11
C VAL A 89 14.33 -6.57 2.69
N GLN A 90 15.41 -6.42 1.97
CA GLN A 90 16.46 -5.43 2.24
C GLN A 90 15.97 -4.02 1.85
N ILE A 91 14.91 -3.55 2.48
CA ILE A 91 14.39 -2.21 2.24
C ILE A 91 14.80 -1.31 3.41
N SER A 92 15.39 -0.17 3.11
CA SER A 92 15.70 0.84 4.12
C SER A 92 14.40 1.40 4.74
N ARG A 93 14.52 2.05 5.89
CA ARG A 93 13.36 2.68 6.54
C ARG A 93 12.70 3.75 5.66
N ASN A 94 13.50 4.51 4.93
CA ASN A 94 13.03 5.55 4.03
C ASN A 94 12.30 4.94 2.84
N ASP A 95 12.83 3.87 2.26
CA ASP A 95 12.21 3.18 1.13
C ASP A 95 10.86 2.56 1.51
N VAL A 96 10.72 2.05 2.75
CA VAL A 96 9.41 1.59 3.27
C VAL A 96 8.39 2.74 3.30
N VAL A 97 8.82 3.96 3.63
CA VAL A 97 7.92 5.14 3.62
C VAL A 97 7.53 5.49 2.19
N SER A 98 8.50 5.52 1.27
CA SER A 98 8.24 5.78 -0.15
C SER A 98 7.29 4.75 -0.75
N CYS A 99 7.51 3.45 -0.49
CA CYS A 99 6.58 2.40 -0.90
C CYS A 99 5.16 2.61 -0.35
N LYS A 100 5.03 2.97 0.93
CA LYS A 100 3.71 3.23 1.53
C LYS A 100 3.00 4.41 0.88
N LEU A 101 3.72 5.50 0.61
CA LEU A 101 3.19 6.67 -0.08
C LEU A 101 2.71 6.31 -1.48
N ASN A 102 3.54 5.63 -2.27
CA ASN A 102 3.19 5.21 -3.62
C ASN A 102 1.98 4.27 -3.64
N LEU A 103 1.94 3.29 -2.74
CA LEU A 103 0.80 2.39 -2.61
C LEU A 103 -0.48 3.11 -2.19
N MET A 104 -0.38 4.10 -1.29
CA MET A 104 -1.51 4.93 -0.89
C MET A 104 -2.01 5.79 -2.06
N THR A 105 -1.11 6.44 -2.80
CA THR A 105 -1.43 7.22 -3.99
C THR A 105 -2.15 6.35 -5.04
N GLN A 106 -1.67 5.14 -5.28
CA GLN A 106 -2.34 4.19 -6.16
C GLN A 106 -3.80 3.92 -5.75
N VAL A 107 -4.04 3.66 -4.46
CA VAL A 107 -5.42 3.40 -3.98
C VAL A 107 -6.29 4.62 -4.21
N ILE A 108 -5.78 5.82 -3.94
CA ILE A 108 -6.52 7.08 -4.12
C ILE A 108 -6.84 7.30 -5.60
N HIS A 109 -5.87 7.08 -6.51
CA HIS A 109 -6.09 7.15 -7.97
C HIS A 109 -7.08 6.08 -8.46
N ASP A 110 -6.95 4.84 -7.98
CA ASP A 110 -7.86 3.73 -8.34
C ASP A 110 -9.32 4.03 -7.94
N ASN A 111 -9.53 4.95 -6.99
CA ASN A 111 -10.84 5.42 -6.55
C ASN A 111 -11.28 6.74 -7.23
N GLY A 112 -10.58 7.19 -8.28
CA GLY A 112 -10.98 8.34 -9.12
C GLY A 112 -10.44 9.70 -8.67
N PHE A 113 -9.53 9.75 -7.69
CA PHE A 113 -8.91 11.00 -7.23
C PHE A 113 -7.53 11.19 -7.88
N GLU A 114 -7.50 11.35 -9.21
CA GLU A 114 -6.27 11.40 -10.01
C GLU A 114 -5.39 12.62 -9.74
N ASP A 115 -5.98 13.72 -9.24
CA ASP A 115 -5.25 14.95 -8.88
C ASP A 115 -4.42 14.80 -7.60
N PHE A 116 -4.55 13.71 -6.85
CA PHE A 116 -3.77 13.46 -5.65
C PHE A 116 -2.30 13.23 -6.00
N LYS A 117 -1.40 13.97 -5.34
CA LYS A 117 0.04 13.83 -5.48
C LYS A 117 0.69 13.46 -4.15
N LEU A 118 1.82 12.76 -4.22
CA LEU A 118 2.63 12.36 -3.07
C LEU A 118 3.00 13.56 -2.18
N GLU A 119 3.30 14.69 -2.81
CA GLU A 119 3.70 15.92 -2.16
C GLU A 119 2.63 16.45 -1.21
N HIS A 120 1.35 16.21 -1.51
CA HIS A 120 0.24 16.66 -0.66
C HIS A 120 0.33 16.11 0.78
N ILE A 121 0.90 14.91 0.96
CA ILE A 121 1.09 14.33 2.29
C ILE A 121 2.53 14.48 2.78
N SER A 122 3.53 14.30 1.90
CA SER A 122 4.94 14.32 2.30
C SER A 122 5.41 15.71 2.73
N SER A 123 4.81 16.78 2.19
CA SER A 123 5.13 18.18 2.52
C SER A 123 4.41 18.70 3.77
N LEU A 124 3.48 17.92 4.37
CA LEU A 124 2.74 18.37 5.54
C LEU A 124 3.68 18.70 6.70
N THR A 125 3.49 19.86 7.30
CA THR A 125 4.09 20.20 8.58
C THR A 125 3.55 19.29 9.69
N SER A 126 4.25 19.22 10.81
CA SER A 126 3.79 18.42 11.98
C SER A 126 2.41 18.83 12.45
N HIS A 127 2.10 20.15 12.41
CA HIS A 127 0.79 20.68 12.79
C HIS A 127 -0.29 20.26 11.80
N GLN A 128 -0.06 20.41 10.50
CA GLN A 128 -0.99 20.00 9.45
C GLN A 128 -1.25 18.48 9.48
N ALA A 129 -0.21 17.67 9.67
CA ALA A 129 -0.37 16.22 9.79
C ALA A 129 -1.23 15.84 11.03
N PHE A 130 -1.08 16.58 12.15
CA PHE A 130 -1.92 16.40 13.32
C PHE A 130 -3.38 16.81 13.05
N MET A 131 -3.59 17.97 12.42
CA MET A 131 -4.91 18.48 12.05
C MET A 131 -5.62 17.52 11.10
N MET A 132 -4.95 17.09 10.01
CA MET A 132 -5.48 16.12 9.05
C MET A 132 -5.93 14.83 9.73
N ARG A 133 -5.08 14.29 10.62
CA ARG A 133 -5.41 13.09 11.38
C ARG A 133 -6.66 13.27 12.24
N SER A 134 -6.82 14.45 12.89
CA SER A 134 -7.99 14.74 13.70
C SER A 134 -9.26 14.86 12.84
N LEU A 135 -9.18 15.57 11.72
CA LEU A 135 -10.29 15.74 10.77
C LEU A 135 -10.78 14.38 10.24
N ILE A 136 -9.87 13.52 9.77
CA ILE A 136 -10.23 12.18 9.30
C ILE A 136 -10.88 11.36 10.43
N ALA A 137 -10.37 11.45 11.66
CA ALA A 137 -10.95 10.72 12.79
C ALA A 137 -12.36 11.21 13.12
N ASP A 138 -12.59 12.52 13.09
CA ASP A 138 -13.91 13.10 13.41
C ASP A 138 -14.93 12.77 12.32
N ASP A 139 -14.54 12.83 11.05
CA ASP A 139 -15.37 12.44 9.91
C ASP A 139 -15.69 10.93 9.94
N MET A 140 -14.70 10.08 10.26
CA MET A 140 -14.95 8.64 10.45
C MET A 140 -15.98 8.36 11.56
N ARG A 141 -15.97 9.15 12.63
CA ARG A 141 -16.97 9.02 13.70
C ARG A 141 -18.37 9.34 13.18
N ILE A 142 -18.51 10.35 12.33
CA ILE A 142 -19.80 10.70 11.71
C ILE A 142 -20.27 9.57 10.81
N LEU A 143 -19.39 9.00 9.99
CA LEU A 143 -19.71 7.87 9.12
C LEU A 143 -20.08 6.61 9.92
N GLU A 144 -19.44 6.35 11.04
CA GLU A 144 -19.80 5.24 11.93
C GLU A 144 -21.23 5.38 12.46
N LEU A 145 -21.67 6.59 12.76
CA LEU A 145 -23.02 6.88 13.23
C LEU A 145 -24.08 6.70 12.13
N THR A 146 -23.71 6.90 10.87
CA THR A 146 -24.61 6.80 9.70
C THR A 146 -24.59 5.43 9.04
N ASN A 147 -23.44 4.78 9.02
CA ASN A 147 -23.20 3.48 8.38
C ASN A 147 -22.77 2.44 9.41
N LYS A 148 -23.48 1.33 9.52
CA LYS A 148 -23.21 0.21 10.44
C LYS A 148 -21.88 -0.55 10.18
N PHE A 149 -20.84 0.12 9.71
CA PHE A 149 -19.54 -0.50 9.46
C PHE A 149 -18.70 -0.58 10.75
N ILE A 150 -18.76 -1.72 11.42
CA ILE A 150 -18.02 -2.06 12.65
C ILE A 150 -16.50 -1.77 12.55
N LYS A 151 -15.93 -1.77 11.35
CA LYS A 151 -14.49 -1.53 11.12
C LYS A 151 -14.05 -0.09 11.39
N PHE A 152 -14.89 0.93 11.17
CA PHE A 152 -14.52 2.34 11.37
C PHE A 152 -14.16 2.66 12.81
N ARG A 153 -14.82 2.04 13.77
CA ARG A 153 -14.51 2.22 15.22
C ARG A 153 -13.05 1.86 15.54
N ARG A 154 -12.53 0.79 14.95
CA ARG A 154 -11.13 0.39 15.12
C ARG A 154 -10.19 1.43 14.54
N TYR A 155 -10.47 1.95 13.34
CA TYR A 155 -9.63 2.94 12.68
C TYR A 155 -9.67 4.29 13.39
N TYR A 156 -10.85 4.70 13.87
CA TYR A 156 -10.98 5.87 14.73
C TYR A 156 -10.06 5.77 15.96
N SER A 157 -10.03 4.62 16.65
CA SER A 157 -9.14 4.43 17.79
C SER A 157 -7.66 4.53 17.42
N PHE A 158 -7.24 4.04 16.26
CA PHE A 158 -5.86 4.22 15.76
C PHE A 158 -5.53 5.69 15.47
N LEU A 159 -6.44 6.40 14.85
CA LEU A 159 -6.27 7.83 14.55
C LEU A 159 -6.21 8.68 15.83
N LYS A 160 -6.98 8.36 16.86
CA LYS A 160 -6.96 9.10 18.14
C LYS A 160 -5.84 8.65 19.09
N ASN A 161 -5.25 7.47 18.91
CA ASN A 161 -4.22 6.97 19.81
C ASN A 161 -2.90 7.74 19.68
N ARG A 162 -2.62 8.62 20.66
CA ARG A 162 -1.37 9.40 20.71
C ARG A 162 -0.13 8.55 20.94
N GLN A 163 -0.27 7.37 21.52
CA GLN A 163 0.85 6.46 21.83
C GLN A 163 1.25 5.59 20.63
N PHE A 164 0.47 5.61 19.55
CA PHE A 164 0.84 4.87 18.34
C PHE A 164 2.11 5.51 17.72
N MET A 165 3.20 4.77 17.68
CA MET A 165 4.52 5.23 17.22
C MET A 165 5.00 6.53 17.92
N PRO A 166 5.16 6.57 19.25
CA PRO A 166 5.39 7.82 20.02
C PRO A 166 6.62 8.59 19.58
N ASN A 167 7.67 7.89 19.10
CA ASN A 167 8.96 8.46 18.72
C ASN A 167 9.07 8.77 17.21
N SER A 168 7.95 8.73 16.46
CA SER A 168 7.97 9.01 15.01
C SER A 168 7.46 10.41 14.72
N HIS A 169 7.99 11.00 13.62
CA HIS A 169 7.47 12.26 13.10
C HIS A 169 5.96 12.16 12.80
N PRO A 170 5.15 13.20 13.11
CA PRO A 170 3.69 13.17 12.90
C PRO A 170 3.25 12.77 11.49
N THR A 171 3.94 13.30 10.46
CA THR A 171 3.67 12.93 9.06
C THR A 171 3.91 11.44 8.78
N LEU A 172 5.02 10.86 9.28
CA LEU A 172 5.30 9.43 9.14
C LEU A 172 4.24 8.58 9.85
N ARG A 173 3.78 9.06 11.01
CA ARG A 173 2.70 8.41 11.76
C ARG A 173 1.41 8.41 10.97
N LEU A 174 1.03 9.56 10.39
CA LEU A 174 -0.15 9.69 9.55
C LEU A 174 -0.08 8.74 8.35
N ILE A 175 1.01 8.77 7.56
CA ILE A 175 1.24 7.88 6.42
C ILE A 175 1.07 6.41 6.83
N THR A 176 1.66 6.02 7.97
CA THR A 176 1.59 4.63 8.44
C THR A 176 0.17 4.23 8.82
N ILE A 177 -0.58 5.10 9.51
CA ILE A 177 -1.97 4.83 9.89
C ILE A 177 -2.85 4.71 8.64
N LEU A 178 -2.78 5.68 7.72
CA LEU A 178 -3.58 5.69 6.50
C LEU A 178 -3.27 4.46 5.63
N SER A 179 -2.00 4.09 5.49
CA SER A 179 -1.60 2.89 4.75
C SER A 179 -2.19 1.61 5.37
N ILE A 180 -2.23 1.49 6.70
CA ILE A 180 -2.85 0.35 7.38
C ILE A 180 -4.35 0.31 7.11
N ILE A 181 -5.03 1.45 7.22
CA ILE A 181 -6.48 1.54 6.98
C ILE A 181 -6.80 1.12 5.55
N LEU A 182 -6.13 1.70 4.56
CA LEU A 182 -6.37 1.42 3.14
C LEU A 182 -6.12 -0.06 2.77
N VAL A 183 -5.13 -0.70 3.39
CA VAL A 183 -4.90 -2.14 3.18
C VAL A 183 -5.97 -3.00 3.82
N ASP A 184 -6.41 -2.64 5.02
CA ASP A 184 -7.43 -3.43 5.74
C ASP A 184 -8.81 -3.37 5.04
N ILE A 185 -9.11 -2.27 4.33
CA ILE A 185 -10.41 -2.07 3.64
C ILE A 185 -10.40 -2.44 2.15
N GLN A 186 -9.25 -2.79 1.57
CA GLN A 186 -9.10 -3.03 0.11
C GLN A 186 -10.05 -4.08 -0.48
N HIS A 187 -10.69 -4.91 0.36
CA HIS A 187 -11.69 -5.89 -0.06
C HIS A 187 -13.14 -5.37 0.02
N CYS A 188 -13.32 -4.09 0.37
CA CYS A 188 -14.61 -3.44 0.45
C CYS A 188 -14.57 -2.12 -0.36
N PRO A 189 -14.93 -2.16 -1.67
CA PRO A 189 -14.78 -0.99 -2.56
C PRO A 189 -15.49 0.27 -2.08
N SER A 190 -16.69 0.15 -1.50
CA SER A 190 -17.40 1.31 -0.96
C SER A 190 -16.67 1.95 0.21
N ALA A 191 -16.14 1.16 1.14
CA ALA A 191 -15.36 1.67 2.25
C ALA A 191 -14.00 2.25 1.80
N GLU A 192 -13.39 1.67 0.77
CA GLU A 192 -12.15 2.17 0.18
C GLU A 192 -12.37 3.57 -0.42
N TYR A 193 -13.44 3.76 -1.20
CA TYR A 193 -13.83 5.06 -1.74
C TYR A 193 -14.09 6.10 -0.64
N GLU A 194 -14.90 5.74 0.37
CA GLU A 194 -15.23 6.63 1.48
C GLU A 194 -13.96 7.11 2.21
N ILE A 195 -13.01 6.22 2.50
CA ILE A 195 -11.74 6.60 3.14
C ILE A 195 -10.90 7.50 2.23
N CYS A 196 -10.81 7.21 0.93
CA CYS A 196 -10.12 8.09 -0.01
C CYS A 196 -10.76 9.48 -0.04
N PHE A 197 -12.09 9.55 -0.06
CA PHE A 197 -12.82 10.82 0.02
C PHE A 197 -12.52 11.58 1.30
N LEU A 198 -12.48 10.92 2.47
CA LEU A 198 -12.12 11.56 3.74
C LEU A 198 -10.68 12.10 3.73
N ILE A 199 -9.73 11.37 3.15
CA ILE A 199 -8.35 11.81 3.02
C ILE A 199 -8.30 13.09 2.17
N MET A 200 -8.97 13.10 1.01
CA MET A 200 -9.03 14.26 0.13
C MET A 200 -9.73 15.45 0.79
N SER A 201 -10.89 15.22 1.40
CA SER A 201 -11.62 16.26 2.14
C SER A 201 -10.79 16.88 3.25
N ALA A 202 -10.04 16.08 4.00
CA ALA A 202 -9.17 16.57 5.06
C ALA A 202 -7.99 17.40 4.50
N LEU A 203 -7.40 17.00 3.36
CA LEU A 203 -6.35 17.76 2.68
C LEU A 203 -6.82 19.14 2.23
N TYR A 204 -8.04 19.25 1.70
CA TYR A 204 -8.59 20.55 1.27
C TYR A 204 -8.93 21.49 2.44
N ARG A 205 -8.99 20.99 3.68
CA ARG A 205 -9.33 21.77 4.88
C ARG A 205 -8.12 22.25 5.69
N ILE A 206 -6.90 21.84 5.32
CA ILE A 206 -5.64 22.18 6.01
C ILE A 206 -4.73 23.06 5.17
#